data_fca5aa16c727a47cb15204d8fa924124
#
_entry.id   fca5aa16c727a47cb15204d8fa924124
#
_cell.length_a   1.000
_cell.length_b   1.000
_cell.length_c   1.000
_cell.angle_alpha   90.00
_cell.angle_beta   90.00
_cell.angle_gamma   90.00
#
_symmetry.space_group_name_H-M   'P 1'
#
loop_
_entity.id
_entity.type
_entity.pdbx_description
1 polymer ?
#
loop_
_entity_poly.entity_id
_entity_poly.type
_entity_poly.pdbx_seq_one_letter_code
_entity_poly.pdbx_strand_id
1 'polypeptide(L)'
;MKKSFAQLCSISNYRDVAIIPSASYGLATVAKNFRGDRGQKIVLISEQFPSNVYSWQRLAEDRGLEIEMIEPPRSTSDRARGWNEKILAAIDPKTALVAMGNVHWADGTKFDLIAIRKATRAVGALLIIDGTQSVGALPFDVQSIQPDALVCAGYKWLMGPYSIGLAYYGDYFRAGQPLEENWINRLNSEDFKGLVNYEARYQPGMTRYDMGEKSNFILVPMLIKALEFIHEITPQAIQDYCAGISEEALAQLRASGWSMDNQHERAHHLVGIRPPEHVRLEDCAVRLRENNIMVSVRGSSIRVSPNVYNTRKEMMRLAEVLCA
;
A
#
# COMPACT_ATOMS: atom_id res chain seq x y z
N MET A 1 -4.30 1.82 19.23
CA MET A 1 -3.98 1.98 17.82
C MET A 1 -2.73 1.21 17.37
N LYS A 2 -1.48 1.53 17.80
CA LYS A 2 -0.25 0.81 17.38
C LYS A 2 -0.30 -0.70 17.65
N LYS A 3 -0.81 -1.13 18.82
CA LYS A 3 -0.97 -2.57 19.16
C LYS A 3 -1.95 -3.26 18.22
N SER A 4 -3.09 -2.63 17.90
CA SER A 4 -4.10 -3.16 16.99
C SER A 4 -3.56 -3.31 15.56
N PHE A 5 -2.83 -2.30 15.05
CA PHE A 5 -2.18 -2.40 13.75
C PHE A 5 -1.06 -3.46 13.72
N ALA A 6 -0.28 -3.56 14.80
CA ALA A 6 0.74 -4.60 14.92
C ALA A 6 0.14 -6.00 14.86
N GLN A 7 -0.98 -6.23 15.54
CA GLN A 7 -1.72 -7.48 15.48
C GLN A 7 -2.26 -7.75 14.07
N LEU A 8 -2.85 -6.73 13.41
CA LEU A 8 -3.38 -6.84 12.04
C LEU A 8 -2.33 -7.26 11.01
N CYS A 9 -1.09 -6.82 11.19
CA CYS A 9 0.02 -7.05 10.26
C CYS A 9 1.05 -8.08 10.76
N SER A 10 0.78 -8.84 11.84
CA SER A 10 1.73 -9.79 12.44
C SER A 10 3.07 -9.15 12.82
N ILE A 11 3.06 -7.91 13.33
CA ILE A 11 4.27 -7.22 13.80
C ILE A 11 4.52 -7.63 15.25
N SER A 12 5.67 -8.25 15.54
CA SER A 12 6.00 -8.79 16.88
C SER A 12 6.03 -7.72 17.97
N ASN A 13 6.52 -6.53 17.65
CA ASN A 13 6.66 -5.44 18.60
C ASN A 13 5.93 -4.20 18.13
N TYR A 14 4.82 -3.83 18.76
CA TYR A 14 4.04 -2.64 18.42
C TYR A 14 4.83 -1.32 18.52
N ARG A 15 5.97 -1.32 19.22
CA ARG A 15 6.88 -0.17 19.29
C ARG A 15 7.64 0.07 17.98
N ASP A 16 7.62 -0.91 17.07
CA ASP A 16 8.17 -0.74 15.73
C ASP A 16 7.17 -0.09 14.75
N VAL A 17 6.01 0.33 15.26
CA VAL A 17 4.98 1.09 14.54
C VAL A 17 5.07 2.58 14.89
N ALA A 18 5.07 3.43 13.86
CA ALA A 18 4.97 4.88 13.99
C ALA A 18 3.60 5.41 13.53
N ILE A 19 3.17 6.53 14.13
CA ILE A 19 1.99 7.29 13.72
C ILE A 19 2.44 8.35 12.72
N ILE A 20 1.87 8.34 11.54
CA ILE A 20 2.23 9.25 10.45
C ILE A 20 0.99 10.02 9.95
N PRO A 21 1.16 11.25 9.42
CA PRO A 21 0.02 12.02 8.90
C PRO A 21 -0.41 11.55 7.50
N SER A 22 0.50 10.91 6.75
CA SER A 22 0.25 10.46 5.37
C SER A 22 1.24 9.38 4.93
N ALA A 23 0.90 8.63 3.89
CA ALA A 23 1.83 7.68 3.29
C ALA A 23 3.09 8.37 2.75
N SER A 24 2.96 9.56 2.15
CA SER A 24 4.11 10.34 1.67
C SER A 24 5.08 10.72 2.79
N TYR A 25 4.60 11.06 3.98
CA TYR A 25 5.45 11.28 5.16
C TYR A 25 6.22 10.01 5.56
N GLY A 26 5.52 8.88 5.58
CA GLY A 26 6.16 7.59 5.90
C GLY A 26 7.25 7.21 4.89
N LEU A 27 7.01 7.39 3.59
CA LEU A 27 7.97 7.13 2.53
C LEU A 27 9.14 8.13 2.57
N ALA A 28 8.87 9.42 2.83
CA ALA A 28 9.91 10.43 3.02
C ALA A 28 10.81 10.14 4.23
N THR A 29 10.26 9.56 5.30
CA THR A 29 11.06 9.07 6.45
C THR A 29 12.04 7.99 6.01
N VAL A 30 11.59 7.04 5.17
CA VAL A 30 12.49 6.03 4.58
C VAL A 30 13.57 6.70 3.73
N ALA A 31 13.19 7.57 2.80
CA ALA A 31 14.11 8.26 1.90
C ALA A 31 15.18 9.05 2.66
N LYS A 32 14.80 9.78 3.73
CA LYS A 32 15.74 10.52 4.58
C LYS A 32 16.79 9.61 5.23
N ASN A 33 16.41 8.39 5.59
CA ASN A 33 17.26 7.44 6.31
C ASN A 33 17.96 6.43 5.41
N PHE A 34 17.69 6.46 4.12
CA PHE A 34 18.33 5.56 3.16
C PHE A 34 19.83 5.87 3.02
N ARG A 35 20.66 4.81 3.00
CA ARG A 35 22.14 4.90 2.99
C ARG A 35 22.73 4.25 1.73
N GLY A 36 22.10 4.44 0.58
CA GLY A 36 22.63 3.94 -0.69
C GLY A 36 23.75 4.81 -1.26
N ASP A 37 24.62 4.20 -2.06
CA ASP A 37 25.77 4.82 -2.70
C ASP A 37 25.45 5.26 -4.13
N ARG A 38 26.22 6.24 -4.65
CA ARG A 38 26.12 6.71 -6.02
C ARG A 38 26.24 5.57 -7.03
N GLY A 39 25.37 5.54 -8.03
CA GLY A 39 25.36 4.51 -9.09
C GLY A 39 24.63 3.22 -8.71
N GLN A 40 24.14 3.08 -7.48
CA GLN A 40 23.16 2.06 -7.16
C GLN A 40 21.80 2.44 -7.71
N LYS A 41 20.89 1.46 -7.82
CA LYS A 41 19.55 1.68 -8.38
C LYS A 41 18.43 1.45 -7.37
N ILE A 42 17.35 2.17 -7.60
CA ILE A 42 16.05 2.01 -6.97
C ILE A 42 15.12 1.37 -8.00
N VAL A 43 14.55 0.21 -7.69
CA VAL A 43 13.56 -0.45 -8.54
C VAL A 43 12.16 -0.02 -8.09
N LEU A 44 11.38 0.51 -9.03
CA LEU A 44 10.00 0.92 -8.87
C LEU A 44 9.11 0.20 -9.88
N ILE A 45 7.84 0.03 -9.57
CA ILE A 45 6.85 -0.42 -10.57
C ILE A 45 6.24 0.79 -11.28
N SER A 46 5.96 0.65 -12.57
CA SER A 46 5.29 1.67 -13.35
C SER A 46 3.84 1.88 -12.91
N GLU A 47 3.28 3.03 -13.25
CA GLU A 47 1.89 3.38 -12.95
C GLU A 47 1.51 3.30 -11.46
N GLN A 48 2.46 3.23 -10.53
CA GLN A 48 2.12 3.23 -9.11
C GLN A 48 1.67 4.60 -8.61
N PHE A 49 1.10 4.65 -7.41
CA PHE A 49 0.60 5.91 -6.85
C PHE A 49 1.72 6.94 -6.71
N PRO A 50 1.54 8.19 -7.18
CA PRO A 50 2.62 9.17 -7.33
C PRO A 50 3.45 9.44 -6.06
N SER A 51 2.83 9.40 -4.87
CA SER A 51 3.58 9.58 -3.62
C SER A 51 4.64 8.51 -3.37
N ASN A 52 4.48 7.33 -3.98
CA ASN A 52 5.50 6.26 -3.95
C ASN A 52 6.44 6.31 -5.17
N VAL A 53 6.56 7.46 -5.81
CA VAL A 53 7.51 7.74 -6.89
C VAL A 53 8.35 8.97 -6.56
N TYR A 54 7.70 10.08 -6.21
CA TYR A 54 8.36 11.37 -6.06
C TYR A 54 9.44 11.41 -4.97
N SER A 55 9.25 10.70 -3.85
CA SER A 55 10.26 10.60 -2.79
C SER A 55 11.55 9.93 -3.30
N TRP A 56 11.38 8.94 -4.17
CA TRP A 56 12.50 8.19 -4.75
C TRP A 56 13.20 8.96 -5.86
N GLN A 57 12.46 9.70 -6.68
CA GLN A 57 13.03 10.60 -7.68
C GLN A 57 13.91 11.65 -7.02
N ARG A 58 13.41 12.32 -5.99
CA ARG A 58 14.18 13.29 -5.22
C ARG A 58 15.43 12.66 -4.60
N LEU A 59 15.29 11.50 -3.97
CA LEU A 59 16.41 10.79 -3.38
C LEU A 59 17.47 10.41 -4.43
N ALA A 60 17.03 9.96 -5.61
CA ALA A 60 17.93 9.61 -6.71
C ALA A 60 18.69 10.83 -7.24
N GLU A 61 18.02 11.95 -7.43
CA GLU A 61 18.65 13.24 -7.81
C GLU A 61 19.69 13.67 -6.78
N ASP A 62 19.33 13.68 -5.49
CA ASP A 62 20.17 14.19 -4.41
C ASP A 62 21.43 13.31 -4.20
N ARG A 63 21.35 12.01 -4.47
CA ARG A 63 22.42 11.04 -4.19
C ARG A 63 23.09 10.43 -5.42
N GLY A 64 22.60 10.73 -6.62
CA GLY A 64 23.11 10.16 -7.86
C GLY A 64 22.82 8.67 -8.00
N LEU A 65 21.62 8.25 -7.59
CA LEU A 65 21.10 6.90 -7.79
C LEU A 65 20.37 6.81 -9.14
N GLU A 66 20.23 5.61 -9.66
CA GLU A 66 19.45 5.34 -10.87
C GLU A 66 18.04 4.86 -10.47
N ILE A 67 17.03 5.24 -11.25
CA ILE A 67 15.68 4.68 -11.11
C ILE A 67 15.41 3.72 -12.26
N GLU A 68 15.11 2.48 -11.94
CA GLU A 68 14.61 1.49 -12.89
C GLU A 68 13.11 1.31 -12.69
N MET A 69 12.32 1.75 -13.69
CA MET A 69 10.87 1.65 -13.68
C MET A 69 10.42 0.39 -14.42
N ILE A 70 9.77 -0.52 -13.73
CA ILE A 70 9.36 -1.82 -14.28
C ILE A 70 7.96 -1.73 -14.87
N GLU A 71 7.88 -1.72 -16.18
CA GLU A 71 6.63 -1.68 -16.93
C GLU A 71 5.87 -3.02 -16.84
N PRO A 72 4.52 -2.97 -16.75
CA PRO A 72 3.72 -4.18 -16.88
C PRO A 72 3.96 -4.88 -18.23
N PRO A 73 3.71 -6.19 -18.35
CA PRO A 73 3.72 -6.83 -19.66
C PRO A 73 2.58 -6.27 -20.54
N ARG A 74 2.80 -6.27 -21.86
CA ARG A 74 1.78 -5.81 -22.83
C ARG A 74 0.58 -6.77 -22.91
N SER A 75 0.82 -8.07 -22.68
CA SER A 75 -0.22 -9.09 -22.65
C SER A 75 -1.12 -8.88 -21.42
N THR A 76 -2.43 -9.01 -21.59
CA THR A 76 -3.42 -9.00 -20.50
C THR A 76 -3.61 -10.38 -19.88
N SER A 77 -3.24 -11.45 -20.61
CA SER A 77 -3.17 -12.80 -20.02
C SER A 77 -1.90 -12.93 -19.20
N ASP A 78 -2.00 -13.51 -18.00
CA ASP A 78 -0.87 -13.69 -17.07
C ASP A 78 -0.08 -12.42 -16.72
N ARG A 79 -0.78 -11.26 -16.73
CA ARG A 79 -0.16 -9.94 -16.54
C ARG A 79 0.57 -9.85 -15.19
N ALA A 80 -0.07 -10.29 -14.13
CA ALA A 80 0.51 -10.24 -12.78
C ALA A 80 1.78 -11.11 -12.69
N ARG A 81 1.73 -12.34 -13.23
CA ARG A 81 2.88 -13.24 -13.26
C ARG A 81 4.03 -12.64 -14.05
N GLY A 82 3.78 -12.19 -15.27
CA GLY A 82 4.81 -11.59 -16.11
C GLY A 82 5.39 -10.31 -15.53
N TRP A 83 4.60 -9.53 -14.77
CA TRP A 83 5.12 -8.35 -14.07
C TRP A 83 6.01 -8.75 -12.90
N ASN A 84 5.61 -9.73 -12.09
CA ASN A 84 6.46 -10.29 -11.04
C ASN A 84 7.80 -10.83 -11.59
N GLU A 85 7.79 -11.55 -12.71
CA GLU A 85 9.01 -12.05 -13.38
C GLU A 85 9.94 -10.90 -13.79
N LYS A 86 9.41 -9.81 -14.37
CA LYS A 86 10.18 -8.62 -14.71
C LYS A 86 10.78 -7.94 -13.47
N ILE A 87 9.99 -7.80 -12.39
CA ILE A 87 10.49 -7.23 -11.14
C ILE A 87 11.64 -8.07 -10.58
N LEU A 88 11.49 -9.39 -10.54
CA LEU A 88 12.54 -10.29 -10.07
C LEU A 88 13.80 -10.22 -10.94
N ALA A 89 13.66 -10.13 -12.27
CA ALA A 89 14.78 -10.00 -13.20
C ALA A 89 15.53 -8.65 -13.07
N ALA A 90 14.84 -7.60 -12.62
CA ALA A 90 15.43 -6.29 -12.40
C ALA A 90 16.24 -6.18 -11.10
N ILE A 91 16.07 -7.13 -10.17
CA ILE A 91 16.79 -7.12 -8.89
C ILE A 91 18.18 -7.76 -9.10
N ASP A 92 19.23 -6.97 -9.02
CA ASP A 92 20.61 -7.37 -9.20
C ASP A 92 21.54 -6.74 -8.14
N PRO A 93 22.85 -7.02 -8.12
CA PRO A 93 23.80 -6.48 -7.14
C PRO A 93 23.88 -4.94 -7.06
N LYS A 94 23.41 -4.21 -8.07
CA LYS A 94 23.32 -2.74 -8.04
C LYS A 94 22.05 -2.25 -7.36
N THR A 95 21.07 -3.11 -7.16
CA THR A 95 19.81 -2.74 -6.53
C THR A 95 20.03 -2.46 -5.05
N ALA A 96 19.72 -1.24 -4.63
CA ALA A 96 19.83 -0.83 -3.23
C ALA A 96 18.46 -0.77 -2.53
N LEU A 97 17.37 -0.60 -3.31
CA LEU A 97 16.03 -0.49 -2.76
C LEU A 97 14.99 -0.89 -3.82
N VAL A 98 13.95 -1.59 -3.38
CA VAL A 98 12.71 -1.84 -4.13
C VAL A 98 11.57 -1.18 -3.38
N ALA A 99 10.82 -0.27 -4.03
CA ALA A 99 9.64 0.36 -3.43
C ALA A 99 8.41 0.12 -4.30
N MET A 100 7.38 -0.49 -3.70
CA MET A 100 6.19 -0.89 -4.43
C MET A 100 4.97 -1.07 -3.51
N GLY A 101 3.79 -1.19 -4.09
CA GLY A 101 2.60 -1.65 -3.37
C GLY A 101 2.56 -3.18 -3.28
N ASN A 102 1.83 -3.72 -2.28
CA ASN A 102 1.45 -5.13 -2.28
C ASN A 102 0.38 -5.42 -3.34
N VAL A 103 -0.53 -4.47 -3.51
CA VAL A 103 -1.59 -4.47 -4.51
C VAL A 103 -1.44 -3.22 -5.36
N HIS A 104 -1.45 -3.38 -6.67
CA HIS A 104 -1.38 -2.23 -7.58
C HIS A 104 -2.67 -1.40 -7.50
N TRP A 105 -2.52 -0.10 -7.27
CA TRP A 105 -3.63 0.80 -6.92
C TRP A 105 -4.63 1.04 -8.04
N ALA A 106 -4.22 0.86 -9.29
CA ALA A 106 -5.05 1.13 -10.45
C ALA A 106 -5.90 -0.08 -10.86
N ASP A 107 -5.40 -1.30 -10.70
CA ASP A 107 -6.03 -2.49 -11.26
C ASP A 107 -6.11 -3.71 -10.34
N GLY A 108 -5.55 -3.62 -9.13
CA GLY A 108 -5.64 -4.71 -8.15
C GLY A 108 -4.66 -5.87 -8.35
N THR A 109 -3.74 -5.77 -9.32
CA THR A 109 -2.66 -6.76 -9.50
C THR A 109 -1.95 -6.99 -8.17
N LYS A 110 -1.81 -8.25 -7.78
CA LYS A 110 -1.14 -8.66 -6.54
C LYS A 110 0.27 -9.12 -6.83
N PHE A 111 1.24 -8.64 -6.06
CA PHE A 111 2.65 -8.97 -6.24
C PHE A 111 3.11 -10.03 -5.25
N ASP A 112 4.02 -10.92 -5.69
CA ASP A 112 4.65 -11.94 -4.85
C ASP A 112 5.77 -11.33 -3.99
N LEU A 113 5.38 -10.73 -2.88
CA LEU A 113 6.32 -10.08 -1.96
C LEU A 113 7.29 -11.07 -1.31
N ILE A 114 6.95 -12.36 -1.21
CA ILE A 114 7.84 -13.38 -0.65
C ILE A 114 9.01 -13.63 -1.60
N ALA A 115 8.71 -13.86 -2.90
CA ALA A 115 9.75 -14.03 -3.92
C ALA A 115 10.60 -12.76 -4.07
N ILE A 116 9.97 -11.57 -4.10
CA ILE A 116 10.67 -10.29 -4.19
C ILE A 116 11.56 -10.07 -2.97
N ARG A 117 11.08 -10.37 -1.75
CA ARG A 117 11.91 -10.29 -0.54
C ARG A 117 13.12 -11.21 -0.58
N LYS A 118 12.93 -12.44 -1.05
CA LYS A 118 14.04 -13.38 -1.23
C LYS A 118 15.11 -12.81 -2.18
N ALA A 119 14.69 -12.21 -3.29
CA ALA A 119 15.60 -11.61 -4.25
C ALA A 119 16.31 -10.36 -3.67
N THR A 120 15.57 -9.44 -3.01
CA THR A 120 16.16 -8.24 -2.41
C THR A 120 17.18 -8.59 -1.31
N ARG A 121 16.90 -9.60 -0.49
CA ARG A 121 17.84 -10.08 0.53
C ARG A 121 19.12 -10.64 -0.07
N ALA A 122 19.03 -11.39 -1.17
CA ALA A 122 20.19 -11.99 -1.81
C ALA A 122 21.22 -10.94 -2.29
N VAL A 123 20.76 -9.70 -2.56
CA VAL A 123 21.61 -8.58 -3.00
C VAL A 123 21.79 -7.49 -1.95
N GLY A 124 21.21 -7.63 -0.75
CA GLY A 124 21.29 -6.65 0.33
C GLY A 124 20.41 -5.40 0.12
N ALA A 125 19.44 -5.45 -0.78
CA ALA A 125 18.51 -4.36 -1.07
C ALA A 125 17.38 -4.27 -0.02
N LEU A 126 16.93 -3.04 0.25
CA LEU A 126 15.74 -2.81 1.08
C LEU A 126 14.46 -3.10 0.29
N LEU A 127 13.43 -3.60 0.99
CA LEU A 127 12.08 -3.77 0.47
C LEU A 127 11.12 -2.84 1.23
N ILE A 128 10.57 -1.85 0.54
CA ILE A 128 9.66 -0.84 1.07
C ILE A 128 8.27 -1.05 0.47
N ILE A 129 7.27 -1.25 1.32
CA ILE A 129 5.92 -1.56 0.88
C ILE A 129 4.96 -0.42 1.21
N ASP A 130 4.27 0.08 0.20
CA ASP A 130 3.05 0.89 0.37
C ASP A 130 1.85 -0.05 0.49
N GLY A 131 1.42 -0.29 1.73
CA GLY A 131 0.28 -1.15 2.05
C GLY A 131 -1.08 -0.45 1.97
N THR A 132 -1.13 0.79 1.51
CA THR A 132 -2.35 1.62 1.50
C THR A 132 -3.51 0.99 0.72
N GLN A 133 -3.23 0.17 -0.29
CA GLN A 133 -4.27 -0.50 -1.10
C GLN A 133 -4.48 -1.97 -0.71
N SER A 134 -3.88 -2.45 0.37
CA SER A 134 -3.99 -3.85 0.79
C SER A 134 -4.33 -4.01 2.26
N VAL A 135 -3.57 -3.37 3.14
CA VAL A 135 -3.69 -3.57 4.60
C VAL A 135 -5.05 -3.10 5.11
N GLY A 136 -5.72 -3.99 5.82
CA GLY A 136 -7.10 -3.83 6.27
C GLY A 136 -8.12 -4.63 5.46
N ALA A 137 -7.89 -4.84 4.15
CA ALA A 137 -8.77 -5.64 3.30
C ALA A 137 -8.14 -6.94 2.77
N LEU A 138 -6.82 -7.02 2.70
CA LEU A 138 -6.06 -8.21 2.33
C LEU A 138 -5.14 -8.58 3.51
N PRO A 139 -5.06 -9.85 3.92
CA PRO A 139 -4.11 -10.28 4.94
C PRO A 139 -2.67 -9.86 4.58
N PHE A 140 -1.97 -9.32 5.56
CA PHE A 140 -0.58 -8.90 5.40
C PHE A 140 0.23 -9.39 6.61
N ASP A 141 1.24 -10.21 6.36
CA ASP A 141 2.07 -10.81 7.41
C ASP A 141 3.51 -10.30 7.31
N VAL A 142 3.87 -9.39 8.22
CA VAL A 142 5.23 -8.84 8.31
C VAL A 142 6.25 -9.92 8.68
N GLN A 143 5.87 -10.95 9.45
CA GLN A 143 6.80 -12.04 9.82
C GLN A 143 7.22 -12.87 8.61
N SER A 144 6.27 -13.15 7.71
CA SER A 144 6.53 -13.92 6.50
C SER A 144 7.21 -13.10 5.41
N ILE A 145 6.72 -11.88 5.16
CA ILE A 145 7.25 -10.99 4.10
C ILE A 145 8.57 -10.35 4.52
N GLN A 146 8.67 -9.92 5.77
CA GLN A 146 9.82 -9.23 6.36
C GLN A 146 10.26 -7.98 5.56
N PRO A 147 9.35 -7.06 5.23
CA PRO A 147 9.74 -5.80 4.60
C PRO A 147 10.60 -4.97 5.54
N ASP A 148 11.43 -4.09 5.01
CA ASP A 148 12.18 -3.14 5.82
C ASP A 148 11.33 -1.96 6.30
N ALA A 149 10.27 -1.60 5.53
CA ALA A 149 9.21 -0.71 5.97
C ALA A 149 7.89 -1.07 5.31
N LEU A 150 6.79 -0.86 6.06
CA LEU A 150 5.41 -0.92 5.58
C LEU A 150 4.73 0.40 5.92
N VAL A 151 4.17 1.09 4.93
CA VAL A 151 3.52 2.40 5.11
C VAL A 151 2.06 2.29 4.69
N CYS A 152 1.14 2.75 5.54
CA CYS A 152 -0.30 2.67 5.29
C CYS A 152 -0.99 4.00 5.61
N ALA A 153 -1.71 4.58 4.65
CA ALA A 153 -2.66 5.65 4.93
C ALA A 153 -3.89 5.10 5.68
N GLY A 154 -4.40 5.85 6.65
CA GLY A 154 -5.51 5.39 7.49
C GLY A 154 -6.88 5.39 6.82
N TYR A 155 -7.11 6.27 5.86
CA TYR A 155 -8.44 6.58 5.31
C TYR A 155 -8.96 5.65 4.21
N LYS A 156 -8.18 4.66 3.77
CA LYS A 156 -8.64 3.70 2.76
C LYS A 156 -9.10 2.40 3.42
N TRP A 157 -8.35 1.33 3.25
CA TRP A 157 -8.74 0.00 3.74
C TRP A 157 -8.57 -0.18 5.26
N LEU A 158 -7.85 0.74 5.93
CA LEU A 158 -7.89 0.85 7.39
C LEU A 158 -9.16 1.56 7.91
N MET A 159 -10.04 2.03 7.00
CA MET A 159 -11.37 2.62 7.27
C MET A 159 -11.35 3.80 8.28
N GLY A 160 -10.19 4.37 8.53
CA GLY A 160 -9.99 5.48 9.46
C GLY A 160 -10.18 6.85 8.82
N PRO A 161 -9.95 7.92 9.56
CA PRO A 161 -10.05 9.27 9.05
C PRO A 161 -8.87 9.67 8.18
N TYR A 162 -9.01 10.78 7.45
CA TYR A 162 -7.93 11.42 6.71
C TYR A 162 -6.88 11.99 7.67
N SER A 163 -5.68 12.26 7.18
CA SER A 163 -4.56 12.91 7.92
C SER A 163 -3.99 12.09 9.09
N ILE A 164 -4.24 10.79 9.13
CA ILE A 164 -3.59 9.85 10.04
C ILE A 164 -3.33 8.53 9.31
N GLY A 165 -2.20 7.89 9.61
CA GLY A 165 -1.81 6.59 9.10
C GLY A 165 -0.82 5.91 10.03
N LEU A 166 -0.37 4.75 9.64
CA LEU A 166 0.55 3.94 10.43
C LEU A 166 1.68 3.41 9.54
N ALA A 167 2.90 3.37 10.07
CA ALA A 167 4.03 2.81 9.40
C ALA A 167 4.79 1.86 10.33
N TYR A 168 5.17 0.71 9.81
CA TYR A 168 6.16 -0.18 10.42
C TYR A 168 7.53 0.13 9.84
N TYR A 169 8.53 0.18 10.71
CA TYR A 169 9.93 0.31 10.33
C TYR A 169 10.74 -0.82 10.99
N GLY A 170 11.50 -1.55 10.18
CA GLY A 170 12.36 -2.63 10.63
C GLY A 170 13.69 -2.14 11.23
N ASP A 171 14.59 -3.09 11.50
CA ASP A 171 15.85 -2.85 12.21
C ASP A 171 16.78 -1.83 11.54
N TYR A 172 16.75 -1.76 10.21
CA TYR A 172 17.52 -0.77 9.44
C TYR A 172 17.29 0.67 9.93
N PHE A 173 16.08 0.98 10.42
CA PHE A 173 15.67 2.31 10.83
C PHE A 173 15.87 2.62 12.33
N ARG A 174 16.37 1.68 13.14
CA ARG A 174 16.46 1.88 14.60
C ARG A 174 17.32 3.08 15.03
N ALA A 175 18.35 3.41 14.27
CA ALA A 175 19.25 4.53 14.55
C ALA A 175 19.03 5.73 13.60
N GLY A 176 17.92 5.77 12.89
CA GLY A 176 17.64 6.82 11.91
C GLY A 176 17.17 8.14 12.54
N GLN A 177 17.04 9.15 11.69
CA GLN A 177 16.62 10.49 12.05
C GLN A 177 15.15 10.72 11.66
N PRO A 178 14.31 11.33 12.53
CA PRO A 178 12.96 11.70 12.17
C PRO A 178 12.93 12.82 11.12
N LEU A 179 11.80 12.99 10.43
CA LEU A 179 11.60 14.14 9.54
C LEU A 179 11.48 15.44 10.32
N GLU A 180 10.83 15.39 11.47
CA GLU A 180 10.66 16.51 12.39
C GLU A 180 11.16 16.16 13.80
N GLU A 181 11.81 17.11 14.44
CA GLU A 181 12.28 16.99 15.81
C GLU A 181 11.22 17.59 16.74
N ASN A 182 10.51 16.75 17.46
CA ASN A 182 9.46 17.18 18.38
C ASN A 182 9.71 16.70 19.82
N TRP A 183 9.09 17.40 20.79
CA TRP A 183 9.27 17.15 22.20
C TRP A 183 8.64 15.82 22.66
N ILE A 184 7.49 15.44 22.07
CA ILE A 184 6.70 14.28 22.52
C ILE A 184 7.37 12.93 22.24
N ASN A 185 8.36 12.90 21.33
CA ASN A 185 9.12 11.69 21.01
C ASN A 185 10.42 11.56 21.83
N ARG A 186 10.70 12.53 22.72
CA ARG A 186 11.87 12.50 23.61
C ARG A 186 11.63 11.68 24.86
N LEU A 187 12.71 11.14 25.45
CA LEU A 187 12.63 10.22 26.57
C LEU A 187 11.97 10.83 27.81
N ASN A 188 12.12 12.16 28.00
CA ASN A 188 11.56 12.91 29.14
C ASN A 188 10.17 13.52 28.84
N SER A 189 9.50 13.15 27.75
CA SER A 189 8.25 13.81 27.32
C SER A 189 7.08 13.70 28.32
N GLU A 190 7.13 12.79 29.27
CA GLU A 190 6.13 12.65 30.33
C GLU A 190 6.39 13.56 31.55
N ASP A 191 7.61 14.09 31.67
CA ASP A 191 7.99 15.02 32.73
C ASP A 191 7.83 16.48 32.28
N PHE A 192 6.62 17.02 32.38
CA PHE A 192 6.32 18.40 31.94
C PHE A 192 7.15 19.47 32.67
N LYS A 193 7.54 19.25 33.93
CA LYS A 193 8.39 20.19 34.68
C LYS A 193 9.83 20.14 34.16
N GLY A 194 10.28 18.97 33.77
CA GLY A 194 11.64 18.73 33.27
C GLY A 194 11.84 19.04 31.80
N LEU A 195 10.81 19.43 31.03
CA LEU A 195 10.94 19.71 29.59
C LEU A 195 11.91 20.87 29.28
N VAL A 196 12.18 21.75 30.24
CA VAL A 196 13.17 22.82 30.11
C VAL A 196 14.63 22.26 30.08
N ASN A 197 14.81 21.01 30.49
CA ASN A 197 16.08 20.28 30.41
C ASN A 197 16.04 19.43 29.14
N TYR A 198 16.61 19.94 28.06
CA TYR A 198 16.51 19.31 26.73
C TYR A 198 17.14 17.91 26.71
N GLU A 199 16.33 16.92 26.37
CA GLU A 199 16.73 15.51 26.26
C GLU A 199 17.03 15.14 24.79
N ALA A 200 18.23 14.67 24.52
CA ALA A 200 18.64 14.27 23.20
C ALA A 200 18.14 12.87 22.80
N ARG A 201 17.88 12.00 23.79
CA ARG A 201 17.46 10.62 23.54
C ARG A 201 15.98 10.54 23.19
N TYR A 202 15.65 9.60 22.30
CA TYR A 202 14.26 9.31 21.92
C TYR A 202 13.65 8.24 22.81
N GLN A 203 12.33 8.19 22.85
CA GLN A 203 11.60 7.07 23.39
C GLN A 203 11.93 5.76 22.64
N PRO A 204 11.78 4.58 23.30
CA PRO A 204 12.11 3.30 22.70
C PRO A 204 11.34 2.98 21.41
N GLY A 205 11.93 2.17 20.54
CA GLY A 205 11.35 1.72 19.28
C GLY A 205 11.37 2.80 18.21
N MET A 206 10.36 2.76 17.33
CA MET A 206 10.21 3.70 16.20
C MET A 206 9.37 4.93 16.56
N THR A 207 9.16 5.19 17.84
CA THR A 207 8.43 6.39 18.34
C THR A 207 9.07 7.69 17.85
N ARG A 208 10.39 7.69 17.60
CA ARG A 208 11.08 8.84 16.99
C ARG A 208 10.49 9.30 15.66
N TYR A 209 9.83 8.40 14.93
CA TYR A 209 9.21 8.68 13.64
C TYR A 209 7.72 9.04 13.74
N ASP A 210 7.16 9.06 14.94
CA ASP A 210 5.80 9.57 15.13
C ASP A 210 5.76 11.05 14.73
N MET A 211 4.72 11.43 14.00
CA MET A 211 4.46 12.85 13.71
C MET A 211 4.31 13.67 14.99
N GLY A 212 4.61 14.95 14.92
CA GLY A 212 4.26 15.90 15.97
C GLY A 212 2.75 15.87 16.27
N GLU A 213 2.40 16.17 17.53
CA GLU A 213 1.00 16.14 17.98
C GLU A 213 0.24 14.84 17.66
N LYS A 214 0.96 13.72 17.74
CA LYS A 214 0.45 12.36 17.49
C LYS A 214 -0.79 11.98 18.33
N SER A 215 -1.02 12.68 19.43
CA SER A 215 -2.15 12.46 20.36
C SER A 215 -3.41 13.19 19.93
N ASN A 216 -3.71 13.24 18.63
CA ASN A 216 -4.91 13.88 18.11
C ASN A 216 -6.18 13.22 18.67
N PHE A 217 -6.93 13.98 19.50
CA PHE A 217 -8.08 13.47 20.26
C PHE A 217 -9.31 13.13 19.39
N ILE A 218 -9.32 13.52 18.11
CA ILE A 218 -10.38 13.20 17.15
C ILE A 218 -9.95 12.02 16.28
N LEU A 219 -8.80 12.13 15.60
CA LEU A 219 -8.38 11.14 14.59
C LEU A 219 -7.95 9.81 15.21
N VAL A 220 -7.30 9.84 16.37
CA VAL A 220 -6.79 8.61 17.02
C VAL A 220 -7.93 7.70 17.49
N PRO A 221 -8.97 8.17 18.22
CA PRO A 221 -10.11 7.33 18.57
C PRO A 221 -10.87 6.80 17.36
N MET A 222 -11.04 7.60 16.31
CA MET A 222 -11.68 7.15 15.07
C MET A 222 -10.91 6.00 14.41
N LEU A 223 -9.58 6.11 14.29
CA LEU A 223 -8.76 5.04 13.71
C LEU A 223 -8.71 3.80 14.61
N ILE A 224 -8.74 3.95 15.94
CA ILE A 224 -8.84 2.82 16.86
C ILE A 224 -10.13 2.05 16.58
N LYS A 225 -11.26 2.76 16.49
CA LYS A 225 -12.58 2.14 16.24
C LYS A 225 -12.64 1.45 14.87
N ALA A 226 -12.04 2.06 13.85
CA ALA A 226 -11.94 1.45 12.53
C ALA A 226 -11.11 0.14 12.56
N LEU A 227 -9.98 0.13 13.27
CA LEU A 227 -9.16 -1.07 13.43
C LEU A 227 -9.87 -2.18 14.22
N GLU A 228 -10.65 -1.84 15.25
CA GLU A 228 -11.51 -2.79 15.97
C GLU A 228 -12.49 -3.46 15.02
N PHE A 229 -13.18 -2.68 14.19
CA PHE A 229 -14.10 -3.20 13.18
C PHE A 229 -13.40 -4.14 12.18
N ILE A 230 -12.19 -3.79 11.71
CA ILE A 230 -11.42 -4.66 10.82
C ILE A 230 -11.05 -5.98 11.52
N HIS A 231 -10.71 -5.95 12.81
CA HIS A 231 -10.45 -7.19 13.57
C HIS A 231 -11.69 -8.07 13.74
N GLU A 232 -12.87 -7.46 13.89
CA GLU A 232 -14.15 -8.19 13.98
C GLU A 232 -14.48 -8.92 12.67
N ILE A 233 -14.38 -8.23 11.51
CA ILE A 233 -14.71 -8.80 10.21
C ILE A 233 -13.58 -9.60 9.56
N THR A 234 -12.35 -9.34 9.89
CA THR A 234 -11.06 -9.85 9.40
C THR A 234 -10.78 -9.59 7.91
N PRO A 235 -9.51 -9.29 7.53
CA PRO A 235 -9.13 -9.09 6.13
C PRO A 235 -9.40 -10.33 5.25
N GLN A 236 -9.29 -11.55 5.80
CA GLN A 236 -9.58 -12.76 5.03
C GLN A 236 -11.08 -12.85 4.69
N ALA A 237 -11.95 -12.59 5.64
CA ALA A 237 -13.39 -12.60 5.38
C ALA A 237 -13.82 -11.50 4.37
N ILE A 238 -13.14 -10.35 4.37
CA ILE A 238 -13.35 -9.33 3.34
C ILE A 238 -12.97 -9.88 1.95
N GLN A 239 -11.83 -10.56 1.81
CA GLN A 239 -11.44 -11.18 0.54
C GLN A 239 -12.46 -12.23 0.09
N ASP A 240 -12.85 -13.13 0.97
CA ASP A 240 -13.79 -14.21 0.65
C ASP A 240 -15.17 -13.66 0.26
N TYR A 241 -15.65 -12.64 0.97
CA TYR A 241 -16.89 -11.96 0.66
C TYR A 241 -16.84 -11.24 -0.70
N CYS A 242 -15.81 -10.43 -0.93
CA CYS A 242 -15.63 -9.70 -2.20
C CYS A 242 -15.47 -10.67 -3.39
N ALA A 243 -14.80 -11.81 -3.20
CA ALA A 243 -14.72 -12.86 -4.21
C ALA A 243 -16.12 -13.38 -4.55
N GLY A 244 -16.88 -13.80 -3.52
CA GLY A 244 -18.20 -14.40 -3.70
C GLY A 244 -19.24 -13.50 -4.35
N ILE A 245 -19.28 -12.19 -4.00
CA ILE A 245 -20.22 -11.25 -4.61
C ILE A 245 -19.84 -10.86 -6.06
N SER A 246 -18.54 -11.00 -6.42
CA SER A 246 -18.02 -10.55 -7.72
C SER A 246 -17.92 -11.66 -8.77
N GLU A 247 -17.90 -12.92 -8.38
CA GLU A 247 -17.57 -14.06 -9.24
C GLU A 247 -18.42 -14.11 -10.51
N GLU A 248 -19.76 -14.09 -10.36
CA GLU A 248 -20.70 -14.19 -11.48
C GLU A 248 -20.61 -12.97 -12.41
N ALA A 249 -20.55 -11.76 -11.85
CA ALA A 249 -20.41 -10.52 -12.62
C ALA A 249 -19.12 -10.49 -13.43
N LEU A 250 -17.99 -10.90 -12.83
CA LEU A 250 -16.71 -10.95 -13.54
C LEU A 250 -16.66 -12.08 -14.58
N ALA A 251 -17.37 -13.19 -14.38
CA ALA A 251 -17.53 -14.23 -15.38
C ALA A 251 -18.32 -13.72 -16.60
N GLN A 252 -19.42 -13.01 -16.37
CA GLN A 252 -20.21 -12.37 -17.44
C GLN A 252 -19.39 -11.36 -18.25
N LEU A 253 -18.63 -10.52 -17.56
CA LEU A 253 -17.74 -9.54 -18.22
C LEU A 253 -16.70 -10.24 -19.09
N ARG A 254 -16.04 -11.31 -18.59
CA ARG A 254 -15.09 -12.09 -19.42
C ARG A 254 -15.75 -12.70 -20.66
N ALA A 255 -16.95 -13.25 -20.51
CA ALA A 255 -17.70 -13.79 -21.64
C ALA A 255 -18.04 -12.73 -22.72
N SER A 256 -18.12 -11.46 -22.31
CA SER A 256 -18.35 -10.29 -23.18
C SER A 256 -17.04 -9.62 -23.65
N GLY A 257 -15.89 -10.28 -23.52
CA GLY A 257 -14.59 -9.81 -24.02
C GLY A 257 -13.83 -8.86 -23.11
N TRP A 258 -14.31 -8.57 -21.89
CA TRP A 258 -13.57 -7.79 -20.92
C TRP A 258 -12.42 -8.60 -20.32
N SER A 259 -11.30 -7.97 -20.08
CA SER A 259 -10.12 -8.61 -19.48
C SER A 259 -9.81 -8.09 -18.08
N MET A 260 -9.28 -8.97 -17.24
CA MET A 260 -8.83 -8.70 -15.88
C MET A 260 -7.86 -9.78 -15.43
N ASP A 261 -7.02 -9.49 -14.45
CA ASP A 261 -6.07 -10.47 -13.89
C ASP A 261 -6.83 -11.70 -13.32
N ASN A 262 -6.16 -12.85 -13.32
CA ASN A 262 -6.72 -14.10 -12.79
C ASN A 262 -7.03 -13.98 -11.30
N GLN A 263 -7.97 -14.79 -10.82
CA GLN A 263 -8.46 -14.75 -9.44
C GLN A 263 -7.35 -14.84 -8.39
N HIS A 264 -6.33 -15.66 -8.61
CA HIS A 264 -5.21 -15.84 -7.67
C HIS A 264 -4.13 -14.77 -7.76
N GLU A 265 -4.14 -14.00 -8.84
CA GLU A 265 -3.14 -12.99 -9.18
C GLU A 265 -3.59 -11.55 -8.89
N ARG A 266 -4.79 -11.38 -8.34
CA ARG A 266 -5.36 -10.08 -7.96
C ARG A 266 -5.96 -10.10 -6.56
N ALA A 267 -6.15 -8.91 -6.01
CA ALA A 267 -7.00 -8.73 -4.84
C ALA A 267 -8.49 -8.84 -5.21
N HIS A 268 -9.33 -9.26 -4.27
CA HIS A 268 -10.77 -9.33 -4.50
C HIS A 268 -11.49 -8.03 -4.14
N HIS A 269 -10.93 -7.23 -3.25
CA HIS A 269 -11.44 -5.91 -2.86
C HIS A 269 -11.10 -4.80 -3.86
N LEU A 270 -10.29 -5.07 -4.88
CA LEU A 270 -9.89 -4.10 -5.90
C LEU A 270 -9.61 -4.84 -7.20
N VAL A 271 -10.39 -4.54 -8.25
CA VAL A 271 -10.31 -5.21 -9.55
C VAL A 271 -10.26 -4.18 -10.66
N GLY A 272 -9.24 -4.23 -11.51
CA GLY A 272 -9.18 -3.49 -12.76
C GLY A 272 -9.82 -4.29 -13.89
N ILE A 273 -10.80 -3.71 -14.55
CA ILE A 273 -11.53 -4.30 -15.68
C ILE A 273 -11.17 -3.51 -16.93
N ARG A 274 -10.61 -4.17 -17.94
CA ARG A 274 -10.18 -3.56 -19.19
C ARG A 274 -11.18 -3.88 -20.29
N PRO A 275 -11.64 -2.88 -21.06
CA PRO A 275 -12.62 -3.09 -22.13
C PRO A 275 -12.00 -3.85 -23.31
N PRO A 276 -12.83 -4.52 -24.13
CA PRO A 276 -12.41 -4.98 -25.45
C PRO A 276 -12.04 -3.78 -26.35
N GLU A 277 -11.22 -3.99 -27.39
CA GLU A 277 -10.64 -2.93 -28.24
C GLU A 277 -11.68 -1.99 -28.86
N HIS A 278 -12.88 -2.49 -29.17
CA HIS A 278 -13.95 -1.71 -29.79
C HIS A 278 -14.77 -0.86 -28.80
N VAL A 279 -14.50 -0.97 -27.48
CA VAL A 279 -15.23 -0.28 -26.41
C VAL A 279 -14.40 0.85 -25.83
N ARG A 280 -14.93 2.07 -25.82
CA ARG A 280 -14.25 3.24 -25.26
C ARG A 280 -14.53 3.37 -23.77
N LEU A 281 -13.47 3.56 -22.99
CA LEU A 281 -13.57 3.74 -21.53
C LEU A 281 -14.42 4.94 -21.12
N GLU A 282 -14.34 6.03 -21.88
CA GLU A 282 -15.07 7.25 -21.62
C GLU A 282 -16.59 7.01 -21.70
N ASP A 283 -17.03 6.25 -22.72
CA ASP A 283 -18.44 5.91 -22.91
C ASP A 283 -18.96 5.00 -21.78
N CYS A 284 -18.12 4.06 -21.33
CA CYS A 284 -18.43 3.22 -20.17
C CYS A 284 -18.60 4.05 -18.90
N ALA A 285 -17.70 5.00 -18.66
CA ALA A 285 -17.76 5.86 -17.49
C ALA A 285 -19.03 6.73 -17.45
N VAL A 286 -19.49 7.20 -18.62
CA VAL A 286 -20.76 7.93 -18.76
C VAL A 286 -21.95 7.02 -18.45
N ARG A 287 -22.03 5.85 -19.10
CA ARG A 287 -23.13 4.87 -18.88
C ARG A 287 -23.23 4.43 -17.42
N LEU A 288 -22.09 4.15 -16.77
CA LEU A 288 -22.07 3.78 -15.36
C LEU A 288 -22.64 4.89 -14.47
N ARG A 289 -22.24 6.14 -14.73
CA ARG A 289 -22.72 7.31 -13.96
C ARG A 289 -24.23 7.52 -14.15
N GLU A 290 -24.74 7.39 -15.36
CA GLU A 290 -26.18 7.48 -15.67
C GLU A 290 -27.00 6.38 -14.97
N ASN A 291 -26.37 5.25 -14.70
CA ASN A 291 -26.97 4.15 -13.94
C ASN A 291 -26.66 4.20 -12.42
N ASN A 292 -26.16 5.34 -11.89
CA ASN A 292 -25.78 5.51 -10.48
C ASN A 292 -24.73 4.52 -9.98
N ILE A 293 -23.82 4.09 -10.86
CA ILE A 293 -22.70 3.21 -10.49
C ILE A 293 -21.42 4.03 -10.45
N MET A 294 -20.87 4.19 -9.23
CA MET A 294 -19.68 5.00 -8.98
C MET A 294 -18.43 4.14 -9.01
N VAL A 295 -17.60 4.33 -10.01
CA VAL A 295 -16.31 3.67 -10.21
C VAL A 295 -15.22 4.69 -10.53
N SER A 296 -13.97 4.23 -10.65
CA SER A 296 -12.87 5.10 -11.07
C SER A 296 -12.19 4.56 -12.32
N VAL A 297 -12.00 5.40 -13.33
CA VAL A 297 -11.10 5.09 -14.44
C VAL A 297 -9.65 5.35 -13.99
N ARG A 298 -8.76 4.40 -14.23
CA ARG A 298 -7.32 4.49 -13.92
C ARG A 298 -6.52 3.88 -15.08
N GLY A 299 -5.71 4.71 -15.75
CA GLY A 299 -5.02 4.29 -16.96
C GLY A 299 -6.00 3.68 -17.98
N SER A 300 -5.76 2.45 -18.39
CA SER A 300 -6.57 1.70 -19.36
C SER A 300 -7.67 0.83 -18.73
N SER A 301 -7.99 1.01 -17.44
CA SER A 301 -8.96 0.16 -16.73
C SER A 301 -10.03 0.93 -15.97
N ILE A 302 -11.19 0.30 -15.82
CA ILE A 302 -12.19 0.67 -14.83
C ILE A 302 -11.83 -0.04 -13.54
N ARG A 303 -11.54 0.72 -12.48
CA ARG A 303 -11.26 0.17 -11.16
C ARG A 303 -12.54 0.04 -10.35
N VAL A 304 -12.88 -1.19 -10.02
CA VAL A 304 -13.99 -1.57 -9.14
C VAL A 304 -13.44 -1.93 -7.77
N SER A 305 -14.01 -1.40 -6.72
CA SER A 305 -13.52 -1.56 -5.35
C SER A 305 -14.66 -2.02 -4.42
N PRO A 306 -15.08 -3.30 -4.51
CA PRO A 306 -16.12 -3.84 -3.64
C PRO A 306 -15.63 -3.98 -2.20
N ASN A 307 -16.57 -3.88 -1.25
CA ASN A 307 -16.32 -4.10 0.16
C ASN A 307 -17.56 -4.77 0.79
N VAL A 308 -17.52 -5.05 2.08
CA VAL A 308 -18.55 -5.76 2.85
C VAL A 308 -19.94 -5.10 2.84
N TYR A 309 -20.03 -3.85 2.43
CA TYR A 309 -21.30 -3.12 2.26
C TYR A 309 -21.90 -3.23 0.84
N ASN A 310 -21.17 -3.82 -0.13
CA ASN A 310 -21.70 -4.08 -1.47
C ASN A 310 -22.40 -5.44 -1.53
N THR A 311 -23.23 -5.63 -2.54
CA THR A 311 -24.03 -6.83 -2.74
C THR A 311 -23.74 -7.48 -4.09
N ARG A 312 -24.06 -8.78 -4.24
CA ARG A 312 -24.02 -9.48 -5.53
C ARG A 312 -24.87 -8.78 -6.57
N LYS A 313 -26.07 -8.25 -6.20
CA LYS A 313 -26.97 -7.54 -7.10
C LYS A 313 -26.29 -6.29 -7.70
N GLU A 314 -25.55 -5.54 -6.90
CA GLU A 314 -24.82 -4.37 -7.39
C GLU A 314 -23.69 -4.75 -8.34
N MET A 315 -22.97 -5.83 -8.05
CA MET A 315 -21.93 -6.35 -8.94
C MET A 315 -22.52 -6.86 -10.27
N MET A 316 -23.64 -7.56 -10.24
CA MET A 316 -24.36 -7.97 -11.46
C MET A 316 -24.84 -6.77 -12.25
N ARG A 317 -25.41 -5.75 -11.61
CA ARG A 317 -25.83 -4.51 -12.26
C ARG A 317 -24.66 -3.80 -12.97
N LEU A 318 -23.48 -3.78 -12.35
CA LEU A 318 -22.26 -3.26 -13.00
C LEU A 318 -21.97 -4.02 -14.31
N ALA A 319 -22.00 -5.36 -14.28
CA ALA A 319 -21.73 -6.19 -15.45
C ALA A 319 -22.77 -5.98 -16.56
N GLU A 320 -24.06 -5.94 -16.21
CA GLU A 320 -25.14 -5.66 -17.16
C GLU A 320 -24.92 -4.33 -17.91
N VAL A 321 -24.61 -3.26 -17.17
CA VAL A 321 -24.38 -1.92 -17.75
C VAL A 321 -23.14 -1.88 -18.62
N LEU A 322 -22.10 -2.63 -18.28
CA LEU A 322 -20.86 -2.67 -19.08
C LEU A 322 -20.99 -3.56 -20.33
N CYS A 323 -21.88 -4.57 -20.31
CA CYS A 323 -22.12 -5.47 -21.42
C CYS A 323 -23.20 -4.96 -22.40
N ALA A 324 -23.99 -3.93 -22.03
CA ALA A 324 -24.96 -3.27 -22.89
C ALA A 324 -24.27 -2.33 -23.90
#